data_de8d38bfeffd84f4ab5116594c84d157
#
_entry.id   de8d38bfeffd84f4ab5116594c84d157
#
_cell.length_a   1.000
_cell.length_b   1.000
_cell.length_c   1.000
_cell.angle_alpha   90.00
_cell.angle_beta   90.00
_cell.angle_gamma   90.00
#
_symmetry.space_group_name_H-M   'P 1'
#
loop_
_entity.id
_entity.type
_entity.pdbx_description
1 polymer ?
#
loop_
_entity_poly.entity_id
_entity_poly.type
_entity_poly.pdbx_seq_one_letter_code
_entity_poly.pdbx_strand_id
1 'polypeptide(L)'
;MALYQKLTADFYYDSSENLLARVSYQPFPNGPVKVNTLSAEQFSSCFIKEQDKTTIQRVGPLPYQMYDVIHYVKDSYVLAFVLDQAKRPMFYEMRDQNQTTFRGLIVYPSLFFTADIGSGILRCLRCFALKEAKRNEVFEATELYQYPFGNVNSFDGKVCLGGNQLTGITGYADAIEKITNLFFSAGSNNDLYSGNTKAISQYDLILKCRKEFPSSCLSPARRTVNQLLESIEKGKKC
;
A
#
# COMPACT_ATOMS: atom_id res chain seq x y z
N MET A 1 -0.99 -24.41 -1.05
CA MET A 1 0.17 -23.66 -1.56
C MET A 1 1.30 -23.85 -0.57
N ALA A 2 2.42 -24.44 -0.94
CA ALA A 2 3.51 -24.69 0.00
C ALA A 2 4.25 -23.36 0.24
N LEU A 3 4.18 -22.88 1.47
CA LEU A 3 4.95 -21.71 1.90
C LEU A 3 6.41 -22.13 2.08
N TYR A 4 7.29 -21.67 1.19
CA TYR A 4 8.74 -21.82 1.37
C TYR A 4 9.19 -20.82 2.44
N GLN A 5 9.82 -21.34 3.51
CA GLN A 5 10.30 -20.46 4.59
C GLN A 5 11.55 -19.66 4.20
N LYS A 6 12.34 -20.17 3.30
CA LYS A 6 13.56 -19.50 2.82
C LYS A 6 13.92 -20.02 1.44
N LEU A 7 14.14 -19.09 0.53
CA LEU A 7 14.73 -19.35 -0.77
C LEU A 7 15.95 -18.44 -0.93
N THR A 8 17.09 -19.05 -1.28
CA THR A 8 18.31 -18.29 -1.60
C THR A 8 18.83 -18.75 -2.96
N ALA A 9 19.39 -17.83 -3.72
CA ALA A 9 20.02 -18.13 -5.00
C ALA A 9 21.40 -17.47 -5.03
N ASP A 10 22.43 -18.28 -5.26
CA ASP A 10 23.81 -17.85 -5.43
C ASP A 10 24.18 -18.02 -6.90
N PHE A 11 24.71 -16.96 -7.52
CA PHE A 11 25.14 -16.99 -8.92
C PHE A 11 26.64 -17.16 -9.00
N TYR A 12 27.10 -18.03 -9.90
CA TYR A 12 28.50 -18.28 -10.15
C TYR A 12 28.75 -18.73 -11.59
N TYR A 13 30.00 -18.64 -12.05
CA TYR A 13 30.41 -19.16 -13.35
C TYR A 13 31.02 -20.54 -13.16
N ASP A 14 30.67 -21.49 -14.04
CA ASP A 14 31.34 -22.76 -14.11
C ASP A 14 32.71 -22.66 -14.86
N SER A 15 33.42 -23.78 -14.96
CA SER A 15 34.73 -23.83 -15.66
C SER A 15 34.64 -23.55 -17.17
N SER A 16 33.45 -23.48 -17.72
CA SER A 16 33.18 -23.16 -19.14
C SER A 16 32.55 -21.77 -19.30
N GLU A 17 32.68 -20.90 -18.27
CA GLU A 17 32.16 -19.55 -18.24
C GLU A 17 30.64 -19.41 -18.37
N ASN A 18 29.88 -20.50 -18.12
CA ASN A 18 28.43 -20.43 -18.08
C ASN A 18 27.97 -19.89 -16.74
N LEU A 19 27.03 -18.94 -16.76
CA LEU A 19 26.38 -18.44 -15.55
C LEU A 19 25.38 -19.46 -15.04
N LEU A 20 25.60 -19.93 -13.82
CA LEU A 20 24.74 -20.87 -13.11
C LEU A 20 24.14 -20.23 -11.85
N ALA A 21 22.94 -20.68 -11.49
CA ALA A 21 22.29 -20.34 -10.24
C ALA A 21 22.18 -21.58 -9.35
N ARG A 22 22.76 -21.51 -8.17
CA ARG A 22 22.56 -22.52 -7.10
C ARG A 22 21.39 -22.07 -6.23
N VAL A 23 20.25 -22.70 -6.40
CA VAL A 23 19.02 -22.38 -5.67
C VAL A 23 18.86 -23.31 -4.49
N SER A 24 18.82 -22.77 -3.29
CA SER A 24 18.59 -23.50 -2.06
C SER A 24 17.23 -23.13 -1.49
N TYR A 25 16.39 -24.09 -1.15
CA TYR A 25 15.09 -23.85 -0.55
C TYR A 25 14.71 -24.91 0.49
N GLN A 26 13.92 -24.49 1.44
CA GLN A 26 13.40 -25.35 2.51
C GLN A 26 11.88 -25.44 2.36
N PRO A 27 11.35 -26.61 1.92
CA PRO A 27 9.93 -26.76 1.59
C PRO A 27 8.98 -26.71 2.80
N PHE A 28 9.48 -26.98 4.02
CA PHE A 28 8.69 -26.86 5.27
C PHE A 28 9.60 -26.57 6.47
N PRO A 29 9.03 -26.06 7.58
CA PRO A 29 9.77 -25.82 8.82
C PRO A 29 10.51 -27.06 9.26
N ASN A 30 11.80 -26.92 9.55
CA ASN A 30 12.67 -28.03 9.96
C ASN A 30 12.86 -29.18 8.95
N GLY A 31 12.42 -29.00 7.72
CA GLY A 31 12.68 -29.94 6.62
C GLY A 31 14.10 -29.83 6.07
N PRO A 32 14.56 -30.81 5.29
CA PRO A 32 15.88 -30.75 4.66
C PRO A 32 15.94 -29.61 3.63
N VAL A 33 17.08 -28.93 3.60
CA VAL A 33 17.36 -27.93 2.54
C VAL A 33 17.59 -28.67 1.23
N LYS A 34 16.81 -28.36 0.22
CA LYS A 34 17.02 -28.84 -1.15
C LYS A 34 17.86 -27.84 -1.91
N VAL A 35 18.80 -28.35 -2.70
CA VAL A 35 19.68 -27.52 -3.52
C VAL A 35 19.59 -27.98 -4.97
N ASN A 36 19.31 -27.07 -5.87
CA ASN A 36 19.29 -27.29 -7.31
C ASN A 36 20.29 -26.35 -7.99
N THR A 37 21.00 -26.84 -8.98
CA THR A 37 21.81 -26.00 -9.86
C THR A 37 21.06 -25.85 -11.19
N LEU A 38 20.83 -24.63 -11.59
CA LEU A 38 20.10 -24.26 -12.80
C LEU A 38 20.99 -23.38 -13.67
N SER A 39 20.86 -23.46 -15.00
CA SER A 39 21.41 -22.40 -15.84
C SER A 39 20.71 -21.06 -15.56
N ALA A 40 21.32 -19.96 -15.93
CA ALA A 40 20.67 -18.64 -15.80
C ALA A 40 19.34 -18.59 -16.54
N GLU A 41 19.21 -19.27 -17.68
CA GLU A 41 17.96 -19.38 -18.44
C GLU A 41 16.92 -20.21 -17.71
N GLN A 42 17.31 -21.38 -17.16
CA GLN A 42 16.43 -22.22 -16.37
C GLN A 42 15.97 -21.51 -15.11
N PHE A 43 16.88 -20.81 -14.42
CA PHE A 43 16.52 -20.00 -13.26
C PHE A 43 15.51 -18.93 -13.63
N SER A 44 15.77 -18.17 -14.69
CA SER A 44 14.86 -17.15 -15.20
C SER A 44 13.50 -17.74 -15.56
N SER A 45 13.48 -18.92 -16.21
CA SER A 45 12.22 -19.58 -16.60
C SER A 45 11.39 -20.06 -15.41
N CYS A 46 12.01 -20.36 -14.24
CA CYS A 46 11.26 -20.70 -13.03
C CYS A 46 10.43 -19.52 -12.47
N PHE A 47 10.84 -18.29 -12.77
CA PHE A 47 10.13 -17.06 -12.36
C PHE A 47 9.28 -16.49 -13.49
N ILE A 48 9.55 -16.88 -14.74
CA ILE A 48 8.77 -16.53 -15.92
C ILE A 48 7.85 -17.71 -16.22
N LYS A 49 6.76 -17.87 -15.45
CA LYS A 49 5.64 -18.63 -15.98
C LYS A 49 5.17 -17.90 -17.23
N GLU A 50 5.32 -18.57 -18.39
CA GLU A 50 4.72 -18.22 -19.69
C GLU A 50 3.93 -16.90 -19.69
N GLN A 51 4.66 -15.80 -19.70
CA GLN A 51 4.09 -14.54 -20.09
C GLN A 51 4.78 -14.19 -21.41
N ASP A 52 3.97 -14.03 -22.45
CA ASP A 52 4.37 -13.50 -23.74
C ASP A 52 5.58 -12.61 -23.65
N LYS A 53 6.52 -12.76 -24.63
CA LYS A 53 7.72 -11.97 -24.87
C LYS A 53 7.52 -10.50 -24.47
N THR A 54 7.68 -10.19 -23.20
CA THR A 54 7.51 -8.85 -22.68
C THR A 54 8.84 -8.32 -22.20
N THR A 55 9.17 -7.20 -22.74
CA THR A 55 10.24 -6.28 -22.39
C THR A 55 10.62 -6.41 -20.92
N ILE A 56 11.87 -6.74 -20.62
CA ILE A 56 12.45 -6.65 -19.28
C ILE A 56 12.33 -5.19 -18.86
N GLN A 57 11.31 -4.88 -18.06
CA GLN A 57 11.22 -3.58 -17.44
C GLN A 57 12.20 -3.55 -16.28
N ARG A 58 13.26 -2.76 -16.43
CA ARG A 58 14.14 -2.45 -15.32
C ARG A 58 13.34 -1.68 -14.29
N VAL A 59 12.94 -2.36 -13.21
CA VAL A 59 12.40 -1.69 -12.03
C VAL A 59 13.57 -0.90 -11.43
N GLY A 60 13.51 0.43 -11.50
CA GLY A 60 14.48 1.30 -10.87
C GLY A 60 14.53 1.11 -9.35
N PRO A 61 15.30 1.89 -8.61
CA PRO A 61 15.31 1.81 -7.16
C PRO A 61 13.87 1.97 -6.66
N LEU A 62 13.46 1.03 -5.79
CA LEU A 62 12.10 1.03 -5.24
C LEU A 62 11.90 2.26 -4.35
N PRO A 63 10.77 2.96 -4.45
CA PRO A 63 10.48 4.09 -3.59
C PRO A 63 10.52 3.69 -2.12
N TYR A 64 11.09 4.54 -1.27
CA TYR A 64 11.15 4.30 0.18
C TYR A 64 9.78 4.01 0.79
N GLN A 65 8.74 4.67 0.31
CA GLN A 65 7.36 4.52 0.78
C GLN A 65 6.76 3.17 0.45
N MET A 66 7.27 2.46 -0.56
CA MET A 66 6.71 1.18 -0.98
C MET A 66 6.85 0.12 0.11
N TYR A 67 5.74 -0.53 0.44
CA TYR A 67 5.70 -1.63 1.39
C TYR A 67 5.75 -2.98 0.67
N ASP A 68 4.83 -3.19 -0.28
CA ASP A 68 4.69 -4.44 -1.03
C ASP A 68 4.02 -4.22 -2.38
N VAL A 69 4.16 -5.19 -3.30
CA VAL A 69 3.47 -5.21 -4.59
C VAL A 69 2.95 -6.62 -4.88
N ILE A 70 1.65 -6.74 -5.08
CA ILE A 70 0.98 -7.99 -5.44
C ILE A 70 0.61 -7.95 -6.93
N HIS A 71 1.32 -8.71 -7.76
CA HIS A 71 0.97 -8.87 -9.17
C HIS A 71 -0.02 -10.02 -9.36
N TYR A 72 -1.10 -9.82 -10.12
CA TYR A 72 -2.10 -10.85 -10.36
C TYR A 72 -2.50 -11.05 -11.82
N VAL A 73 -2.27 -10.09 -12.67
CA VAL A 73 -2.46 -10.20 -14.14
C VAL A 73 -1.46 -9.27 -14.82
N LYS A 74 -1.19 -9.50 -16.12
CA LYS A 74 -0.39 -8.58 -16.95
C LYS A 74 -0.91 -7.15 -16.79
N ASP A 75 0.00 -6.23 -16.54
CA ASP A 75 -0.26 -4.80 -16.34
C ASP A 75 -1.24 -4.45 -15.20
N SER A 76 -1.46 -5.40 -14.27
CA SER A 76 -2.31 -5.18 -13.11
C SER A 76 -1.64 -5.63 -11.83
N TYR A 77 -1.66 -4.75 -10.82
CA TYR A 77 -1.03 -4.99 -9.52
C TYR A 77 -1.73 -4.21 -8.41
N VAL A 78 -1.57 -4.68 -7.19
CA VAL A 78 -1.86 -3.88 -6.01
C VAL A 78 -0.55 -3.39 -5.42
N LEU A 79 -0.43 -2.08 -5.30
CA LEU A 79 0.69 -1.41 -4.65
C LEU A 79 0.30 -1.07 -3.21
N ALA A 80 1.05 -1.60 -2.24
CA ALA A 80 0.95 -1.21 -0.84
C ALA A 80 2.08 -0.24 -0.50
N PHE A 81 1.76 0.90 0.13
CA PHE A 81 2.75 1.89 0.51
C PHE A 81 2.37 2.65 1.78
N VAL A 82 3.36 3.23 2.42
CA VAL A 82 3.23 3.99 3.67
C VAL A 82 3.66 5.43 3.45
N LEU A 83 2.86 6.35 3.93
CA LEU A 83 3.26 7.75 4.08
C LEU A 83 3.46 8.04 5.56
N ASP A 84 4.64 8.48 5.92
CA ASP A 84 4.95 8.88 7.30
C ASP A 84 4.12 10.07 7.73
N GLN A 85 3.92 10.19 9.04
CA GLN A 85 3.27 11.34 9.66
C GLN A 85 3.89 12.65 9.16
N ALA A 86 3.05 13.55 8.65
CA ALA A 86 3.52 14.82 8.11
C ALA A 86 2.42 15.89 8.10
N LYS A 87 2.83 17.16 8.03
CA LYS A 87 1.91 18.24 7.68
C LYS A 87 1.58 18.20 6.20
N ARG A 88 0.28 18.19 5.89
CA ARG A 88 -0.22 18.15 4.51
C ARG A 88 -1.45 19.03 4.36
N PRO A 89 -1.81 19.44 3.14
CA PRO A 89 -3.03 20.19 2.88
C PRO A 89 -4.28 19.45 3.35
N MET A 90 -5.23 20.19 3.92
CA MET A 90 -6.59 19.77 4.20
C MET A 90 -7.53 20.81 3.63
N PHE A 91 -8.43 20.34 2.80
CA PHE A 91 -9.55 21.12 2.27
C PHE A 91 -10.82 20.46 2.78
N TYR A 92 -11.51 21.12 3.70
CA TYR A 92 -12.73 20.60 4.30
C TYR A 92 -13.88 21.56 4.06
N GLU A 93 -15.01 21.03 3.64
CA GLU A 93 -16.22 21.78 3.41
C GLU A 93 -17.42 20.97 3.93
N MET A 94 -18.10 21.51 4.91
CA MET A 94 -19.35 20.95 5.40
C MET A 94 -20.50 21.81 4.86
N ARG A 95 -21.42 21.19 4.14
CA ARG A 95 -22.64 21.83 3.65
C ARG A 95 -23.71 21.83 4.75
N ASP A 96 -23.40 22.49 5.84
CA ASP A 96 -24.35 22.82 6.90
C ASP A 96 -24.89 24.25 6.73
N GLN A 97 -25.80 24.65 7.61
CA GLN A 97 -26.37 26.00 7.61
C GLN A 97 -25.30 27.09 7.77
N ASN A 98 -24.14 26.77 8.39
CA ASN A 98 -23.05 27.67 8.66
C ASN A 98 -21.96 27.63 7.59
N GLN A 99 -22.07 26.76 6.58
CA GLN A 99 -21.05 26.55 5.52
C GLN A 99 -19.63 26.44 6.12
N THR A 100 -19.48 25.60 7.14
CA THR A 100 -18.21 25.44 7.85
C THR A 100 -17.13 24.94 6.89
N THR A 101 -16.08 25.73 6.73
CA THR A 101 -14.97 25.38 5.84
C THR A 101 -13.63 25.48 6.57
N PHE A 102 -12.68 24.68 6.11
CA PHE A 102 -11.28 24.78 6.53
C PHE A 102 -10.36 24.60 5.32
N ARG A 103 -9.37 25.47 5.20
CA ARG A 103 -8.29 25.35 4.21
C ARG A 103 -6.97 25.63 4.91
N GLY A 104 -6.07 24.66 4.91
CA GLY A 104 -4.78 24.86 5.59
C GLY A 104 -3.98 23.57 5.70
N LEU A 105 -2.89 23.64 6.44
CA LEU A 105 -2.05 22.49 6.74
C LEU A 105 -2.43 21.88 8.09
N ILE A 106 -2.56 20.57 8.12
CA ILE A 106 -2.74 19.80 9.36
C ILE A 106 -1.71 18.68 9.43
N VAL A 107 -1.45 18.18 10.63
CA VAL A 107 -0.65 16.98 10.85
C VAL A 107 -1.55 15.76 10.64
N TYR A 108 -1.24 14.95 9.63
CA TYR A 108 -1.86 13.65 9.42
C TYR A 108 -1.08 12.58 10.20
N PRO A 109 -1.72 11.50 10.66
CA PRO A 109 -1.00 10.33 11.15
C PRO A 109 -0.21 9.69 10.00
N SER A 110 0.63 8.72 10.30
CA SER A 110 1.15 7.81 9.27
C SER A 110 -0.01 7.07 8.62
N LEU A 111 0.05 6.89 7.29
CA LEU A 111 -1.02 6.32 6.50
C LEU A 111 -0.53 5.11 5.72
N PHE A 112 -1.29 4.03 5.75
CA PHE A 112 -1.09 2.83 4.95
C PHE A 112 -2.10 2.82 3.81
N PHE A 113 -1.60 2.74 2.59
CA PHE A 113 -2.42 2.69 1.38
C PHE A 113 -2.31 1.35 0.68
N THR A 114 -3.41 0.91 0.05
CA THR A 114 -3.38 -0.10 -1.01
C THR A 114 -4.08 0.45 -2.24
N ALA A 115 -3.40 0.39 -3.39
CA ALA A 115 -3.88 0.91 -4.66
C ALA A 115 -3.95 -0.23 -5.69
N ASP A 116 -5.14 -0.56 -6.16
CA ASP A 116 -5.36 -1.48 -7.29
C ASP A 116 -5.20 -0.70 -8.59
N ILE A 117 -4.19 -1.07 -9.37
CA ILE A 117 -3.82 -0.40 -10.60
C ILE A 117 -3.86 -1.42 -11.73
N GLY A 118 -4.54 -1.09 -12.80
CA GLY A 118 -4.59 -1.92 -13.99
C GLY A 118 -4.49 -1.12 -15.26
N SER A 119 -3.57 -1.50 -16.15
CA SER A 119 -3.28 -0.78 -17.40
C SER A 119 -3.02 0.72 -17.19
N GLY A 120 -2.30 1.06 -16.12
CA GLY A 120 -1.98 2.44 -15.76
C GLY A 120 -3.16 3.27 -15.22
N ILE A 121 -4.25 2.63 -14.79
CA ILE A 121 -5.45 3.28 -14.25
C ILE A 121 -5.63 2.84 -12.79
N LEU A 122 -5.85 3.79 -11.88
CA LEU A 122 -6.25 3.52 -10.51
C LEU A 122 -7.72 3.05 -10.50
N ARG A 123 -7.94 1.81 -10.09
CA ARG A 123 -9.28 1.19 -10.00
C ARG A 123 -9.87 1.34 -8.61
N CYS A 124 -9.02 1.17 -7.60
CA CYS A 124 -9.43 1.26 -6.21
C CYS A 124 -8.29 1.77 -5.35
N LEU A 125 -8.64 2.57 -4.36
CA LEU A 125 -7.73 3.05 -3.35
C LEU A 125 -8.31 2.75 -1.98
N ARG A 126 -7.50 2.20 -1.07
CA ARG A 126 -7.82 2.10 0.36
C ARG A 126 -6.81 2.87 1.17
N CYS A 127 -7.26 3.43 2.27
CA CYS A 127 -6.44 4.19 3.21
C CYS A 127 -6.78 3.80 4.65
N PHE A 128 -5.75 3.50 5.43
CA PHE A 128 -5.83 3.26 6.86
C PHE A 128 -4.83 4.14 7.59
N ALA A 129 -5.11 4.47 8.84
CA ALA A 129 -4.14 5.14 9.68
C ALA A 129 -3.25 4.12 10.40
N LEU A 130 -2.03 4.55 10.72
CA LEU A 130 -1.09 3.82 11.58
C LEU A 130 -0.87 4.64 12.84
N LYS A 131 -0.73 3.95 13.97
CA LYS A 131 -0.45 4.59 15.25
C LYS A 131 1.05 4.65 15.47
N GLU A 132 1.60 5.87 15.43
CA GLU A 132 2.99 6.18 15.80
C GLU A 132 4.07 5.35 15.06
N ALA A 133 3.77 4.90 13.84
CA ALA A 133 4.68 4.08 13.05
C ALA A 133 5.29 4.88 11.89
N LYS A 134 6.59 4.72 11.65
CA LYS A 134 7.27 5.11 10.43
C LYS A 134 7.25 3.96 9.44
N ARG A 135 7.57 4.23 8.17
CA ARG A 135 7.59 3.20 7.12
C ARG A 135 8.41 1.96 7.50
N ASN A 136 9.58 2.13 8.08
CA ASN A 136 10.48 1.05 8.47
C ASN A 136 10.07 0.29 9.75
N GLU A 137 9.02 0.76 10.43
CA GLU A 137 8.45 0.16 11.64
C GLU A 137 7.14 -0.61 11.33
N VAL A 138 6.72 -0.62 10.07
CA VAL A 138 5.50 -1.31 9.64
C VAL A 138 5.84 -2.74 9.24
N PHE A 139 5.18 -3.70 9.89
CA PHE A 139 5.33 -5.14 9.70
C PHE A 139 3.97 -5.78 9.42
N GLU A 140 3.97 -7.04 9.06
CA GLU A 140 2.75 -7.83 8.81
C GLU A 140 1.75 -7.81 9.98
N ALA A 141 2.27 -7.86 11.22
CA ALA A 141 1.44 -7.82 12.44
C ALA A 141 1.00 -6.41 12.85
N THR A 142 1.42 -5.36 12.14
CA THR A 142 1.04 -3.98 12.48
C THR A 142 -0.46 -3.79 12.38
N GLU A 143 -1.08 -3.32 13.46
CA GLU A 143 -2.51 -3.01 13.52
C GLU A 143 -2.84 -1.79 12.65
N LEU A 144 -3.95 -1.90 11.93
CA LEU A 144 -4.52 -0.82 11.14
C LEU A 144 -5.63 -0.13 11.92
N TYR A 145 -5.71 1.18 11.72
CA TYR A 145 -6.74 2.04 12.28
C TYR A 145 -7.57 2.67 11.16
N GLN A 146 -8.81 2.98 11.46
CA GLN A 146 -9.68 3.70 10.52
C GLN A 146 -9.05 5.06 10.19
N TYR A 147 -9.15 5.48 8.93
CA TYR A 147 -8.76 6.82 8.54
C TYR A 147 -9.61 7.84 9.30
N PRO A 148 -8.98 8.83 9.97
CA PRO A 148 -9.67 9.65 10.97
C PRO A 148 -10.52 10.80 10.41
N PHE A 149 -10.60 10.93 9.08
CA PHE A 149 -11.38 11.99 8.43
C PHE A 149 -12.40 11.39 7.46
N GLY A 150 -13.25 12.23 6.84
CA GLY A 150 -14.25 11.79 5.87
C GLY A 150 -13.64 11.28 4.54
N ASN A 151 -14.52 10.91 3.62
CA ASN A 151 -14.21 10.38 2.29
C ASN A 151 -13.56 8.99 2.26
N VAL A 152 -13.42 8.31 3.41
CA VAL A 152 -12.92 6.95 3.49
C VAL A 152 -13.91 6.09 4.27
N ASN A 153 -14.33 4.97 3.69
CA ASN A 153 -15.20 4.03 4.35
C ASN A 153 -14.48 3.38 5.54
N SER A 154 -15.04 3.50 6.74
CA SER A 154 -14.43 3.00 7.97
C SER A 154 -14.35 1.47 8.05
N PHE A 155 -15.20 0.76 7.31
CA PHE A 155 -15.25 -0.70 7.35
C PHE A 155 -14.15 -1.36 6.52
N ASP A 156 -13.95 -0.91 5.28
CA ASP A 156 -13.02 -1.52 4.33
C ASP A 156 -11.86 -0.60 3.90
N GLY A 157 -11.85 0.63 4.38
CA GLY A 157 -10.83 1.64 4.06
C GLY A 157 -10.95 2.23 2.66
N LYS A 158 -12.00 1.90 1.88
CA LYS A 158 -12.15 2.38 0.50
C LYS A 158 -12.32 3.90 0.46
N VAL A 159 -11.45 4.52 -0.36
CA VAL A 159 -11.47 5.97 -0.57
C VAL A 159 -12.54 6.33 -1.60
N CYS A 160 -13.41 7.27 -1.24
CA CYS A 160 -14.32 7.88 -2.20
C CYS A 160 -13.54 8.89 -3.05
N LEU A 161 -13.28 8.54 -4.30
CA LEU A 161 -12.58 9.43 -5.24
C LEU A 161 -13.54 10.42 -5.93
N GLY A 162 -14.84 10.33 -5.66
CA GLY A 162 -15.85 11.11 -6.37
C GLY A 162 -15.82 10.78 -7.87
N GLY A 163 -15.84 11.81 -8.70
CA GLY A 163 -15.66 11.67 -10.14
C GLY A 163 -14.21 11.70 -10.62
N ASN A 164 -13.24 11.71 -9.72
CA ASN A 164 -11.83 11.79 -10.09
C ASN A 164 -11.32 10.43 -10.59
N GLN A 165 -10.76 10.43 -11.80
CA GLN A 165 -10.13 9.26 -12.39
C GLN A 165 -8.63 9.51 -12.55
N LEU A 166 -7.80 8.65 -11.99
CA LEU A 166 -6.35 8.72 -12.13
C LEU A 166 -5.88 7.72 -13.19
N THR A 167 -5.29 8.25 -14.24
CA THR A 167 -4.80 7.49 -15.40
C THR A 167 -3.35 7.83 -15.73
N GLY A 168 -2.74 7.09 -16.65
CA GLY A 168 -1.38 7.32 -17.11
C GLY A 168 -0.32 7.04 -16.03
N ILE A 169 -0.57 6.08 -15.17
CA ILE A 169 0.42 5.60 -14.18
C ILE A 169 1.45 4.75 -14.91
N THR A 170 2.74 5.13 -14.80
CA THR A 170 3.83 4.50 -15.54
C THR A 170 4.77 3.63 -14.69
N GLY A 171 4.60 3.62 -13.37
CA GLY A 171 5.41 2.82 -12.46
C GLY A 171 5.10 3.11 -11.00
N TYR A 172 5.78 2.43 -10.08
CA TYR A 172 5.46 2.51 -8.64
C TYR A 172 5.70 3.89 -8.04
N ALA A 173 6.81 4.54 -8.38
CA ALA A 173 7.11 5.89 -7.88
C ALA A 173 6.09 6.91 -8.39
N ASP A 174 5.77 6.86 -9.67
CA ASP A 174 4.74 7.70 -10.30
C ASP A 174 3.35 7.44 -9.70
N ALA A 175 3.02 6.17 -9.42
CA ALA A 175 1.79 5.81 -8.73
C ALA A 175 1.70 6.45 -7.34
N ILE A 176 2.74 6.30 -6.51
CA ILE A 176 2.77 6.87 -5.16
C ILE A 176 2.62 8.39 -5.21
N GLU A 177 3.35 9.06 -6.10
CA GLU A 177 3.28 10.52 -6.24
C GLU A 177 1.89 10.98 -6.67
N LYS A 178 1.35 10.42 -7.76
CA LYS A 178 0.04 10.79 -8.30
C LYS A 178 -1.10 10.51 -7.32
N ILE A 179 -1.08 9.33 -6.66
CA ILE A 179 -2.09 8.98 -5.65
C ILE A 179 -2.01 9.90 -4.45
N THR A 180 -0.80 10.20 -3.96
CA THR A 180 -0.58 11.13 -2.85
C THR A 180 -1.14 12.51 -3.19
N ASN A 181 -0.82 13.04 -4.36
CA ASN A 181 -1.31 14.34 -4.81
C ASN A 181 -2.83 14.35 -4.97
N LEU A 182 -3.43 13.32 -5.58
CA LEU A 182 -4.87 13.18 -5.69
C LEU A 182 -5.55 13.16 -4.33
N PHE A 183 -5.05 12.33 -3.41
CA PHE A 183 -5.66 12.13 -2.10
C PHE A 183 -5.68 13.40 -1.25
N PHE A 184 -4.57 14.15 -1.19
CA PHE A 184 -4.48 15.36 -0.39
C PHE A 184 -4.98 16.63 -1.09
N SER A 185 -5.21 16.60 -2.40
CA SER A 185 -5.86 17.70 -3.12
C SER A 185 -7.39 17.57 -3.15
N ALA A 186 -7.91 16.37 -2.90
CA ALA A 186 -9.34 16.15 -2.85
C ALA A 186 -9.97 16.88 -1.66
N GLY A 187 -11.10 17.54 -1.88
CA GLY A 187 -11.88 18.10 -0.79
C GLY A 187 -12.42 17.01 0.12
N SER A 188 -12.40 17.27 1.42
CA SER A 188 -13.00 16.40 2.44
C SER A 188 -14.30 17.02 2.94
N ASN A 189 -15.25 16.15 3.27
CA ASN A 189 -16.52 16.53 3.88
C ASN A 189 -16.89 15.51 4.98
N ASN A 190 -18.11 15.55 5.48
CA ASN A 190 -18.56 14.57 6.48
C ASN A 190 -19.04 13.23 5.88
N ASP A 191 -19.00 13.07 4.57
CA ASP A 191 -19.38 11.81 3.95
C ASP A 191 -18.42 10.71 4.40
N LEU A 192 -18.99 9.58 4.81
CA LEU A 192 -18.25 8.43 5.34
C LEU A 192 -17.47 8.71 6.64
N TYR A 193 -17.64 9.87 7.27
CA TYR A 193 -17.05 10.11 8.58
C TYR A 193 -17.77 9.30 9.65
N SER A 194 -17.10 8.31 10.20
CA SER A 194 -17.67 7.41 11.22
C SER A 194 -17.41 7.85 12.67
N GLY A 195 -16.79 9.03 12.82
CA GLY A 195 -16.37 9.51 14.13
C GLY A 195 -15.01 8.95 14.56
N ASN A 196 -14.69 9.18 15.82
CA ASN A 196 -13.44 8.77 16.44
C ASN A 196 -13.67 8.33 17.89
N THR A 197 -12.65 7.75 18.54
CA THR A 197 -12.75 7.26 19.93
C THR A 197 -13.10 8.34 20.97
N LYS A 198 -12.93 9.62 20.65
CA LYS A 198 -13.22 10.75 21.53
C LYS A 198 -14.57 11.42 21.24
N ALA A 199 -15.32 10.89 20.27
CA ALA A 199 -16.63 11.41 19.87
C ALA A 199 -16.64 12.93 19.55
N ILE A 200 -15.54 13.47 19.05
CA ILE A 200 -15.47 14.86 18.59
C ILE A 200 -15.84 14.97 17.12
N SER A 201 -16.31 16.13 16.70
CA SER A 201 -16.64 16.39 15.30
C SER A 201 -15.38 16.30 14.41
N GLN A 202 -15.57 16.04 13.11
CA GLN A 202 -14.44 16.07 12.17
C GLN A 202 -13.77 17.43 12.14
N TYR A 203 -14.55 18.52 12.20
CA TYR A 203 -14.01 19.89 12.22
C TYR A 203 -13.13 20.15 13.44
N ASP A 204 -13.60 19.76 14.63
CA ASP A 204 -12.81 19.91 15.87
C ASP A 204 -11.52 19.08 15.84
N LEU A 205 -11.59 17.87 15.25
CA LEU A 205 -10.40 17.06 15.03
C LEU A 205 -9.41 17.76 14.09
N ILE A 206 -9.89 18.31 12.97
CA ILE A 206 -9.07 19.09 12.04
C ILE A 206 -8.36 20.25 12.76
N LEU A 207 -9.10 20.99 13.59
CA LEU A 207 -8.52 22.10 14.36
C LEU A 207 -7.41 21.65 15.33
N LYS A 208 -7.59 20.51 16.00
CA LYS A 208 -6.54 19.92 16.87
C LYS A 208 -5.31 19.53 16.05
N CYS A 209 -5.51 18.92 14.88
CA CYS A 209 -4.43 18.48 14.00
C CYS A 209 -3.59 19.61 13.39
N ARG A 210 -3.95 20.89 13.58
CA ARG A 210 -3.08 22.02 13.18
C ARG A 210 -1.72 22.01 13.91
N LYS A 211 -1.66 21.49 15.13
CA LYS A 211 -0.45 21.40 15.94
C LYS A 211 0.18 20.02 15.87
N GLU A 212 -0.59 19.02 16.24
CA GLU A 212 -0.18 17.61 16.29
C GLU A 212 -1.38 16.72 16.02
N PHE A 213 -1.13 15.50 15.59
CA PHE A 213 -2.20 14.51 15.44
C PHE A 213 -2.42 13.78 16.78
N PRO A 214 -3.64 13.81 17.34
CA PRO A 214 -3.95 13.14 18.59
C PRO A 214 -4.18 11.63 18.36
N SER A 215 -3.13 10.81 18.44
CA SER A 215 -3.19 9.36 18.14
C SER A 215 -4.25 8.61 18.99
N SER A 216 -4.58 9.16 20.17
CA SER A 216 -5.66 8.64 21.01
C SER A 216 -7.07 8.74 20.39
N CYS A 217 -7.24 9.49 19.29
CA CYS A 217 -8.51 9.59 18.55
C CYS A 217 -8.69 8.45 17.53
N LEU A 218 -7.66 7.67 17.23
CA LEU A 218 -7.75 6.59 16.25
C LEU A 218 -8.65 5.46 16.71
N SER A 219 -9.58 5.07 15.85
CA SER A 219 -10.45 3.90 16.04
C SER A 219 -9.82 2.67 15.39
N PRO A 220 -9.71 1.52 16.09
CA PRO A 220 -9.14 0.31 15.52
C PRO A 220 -9.93 -0.18 14.29
N ALA A 221 -9.24 -0.54 13.22
CA ALA A 221 -9.87 -1.18 12.06
C ALA A 221 -10.08 -2.69 12.26
N ARG A 222 -9.62 -3.24 13.39
CA ARG A 222 -9.72 -4.66 13.77
C ARG A 222 -9.10 -5.60 12.74
N ARG A 223 -8.03 -5.17 12.12
CA ARG A 223 -7.21 -5.98 11.19
C ARG A 223 -5.76 -5.52 11.21
N THR A 224 -4.87 -6.42 10.83
CA THR A 224 -3.45 -6.12 10.61
C THR A 224 -3.16 -5.88 9.13
N VAL A 225 -1.94 -5.42 8.84
CA VAL A 225 -1.44 -5.27 7.46
C VAL A 225 -1.53 -6.60 6.72
N ASN A 226 -1.05 -7.71 7.32
CA ASN A 226 -1.11 -9.03 6.68
C ASN A 226 -2.54 -9.46 6.35
N GLN A 227 -3.47 -9.32 7.30
CA GLN A 227 -4.87 -9.67 7.08
C GLN A 227 -5.52 -8.87 5.95
N LEU A 228 -5.14 -7.59 5.78
CA LEU A 228 -5.58 -6.78 4.67
C LEU A 228 -5.02 -7.32 3.34
N LEU A 229 -3.70 -7.54 3.25
CA LEU A 229 -3.04 -8.00 2.03
C LEU A 229 -3.52 -9.40 1.63
N GLU A 230 -3.62 -10.34 2.57
CA GLU A 230 -4.22 -11.66 2.31
C GLU A 230 -5.66 -11.58 1.79
N SER A 231 -6.46 -10.63 2.29
CA SER A 231 -7.82 -10.44 1.81
C SER A 231 -7.87 -9.99 0.35
N ILE A 232 -6.88 -9.22 -0.07
CA ILE A 232 -6.72 -8.77 -1.46
C ILE A 232 -6.25 -9.93 -2.34
N GLU A 233 -5.24 -10.68 -1.91
CA GLU A 233 -4.74 -11.88 -2.63
C GLU A 233 -5.83 -12.92 -2.86
N LYS A 234 -6.68 -13.15 -1.88
CA LYS A 234 -7.82 -14.08 -1.96
C LYS A 234 -8.98 -13.57 -2.83
N GLY A 235 -8.77 -12.46 -3.55
CA GLY A 235 -9.71 -11.97 -4.56
C GLY A 235 -10.91 -11.19 -4.00
N LYS A 236 -10.86 -10.73 -2.76
CA LYS A 236 -11.79 -9.70 -2.27
C LYS A 236 -11.43 -8.35 -2.92
N LYS A 237 -11.65 -8.30 -4.23
CA LYS A 237 -11.48 -7.08 -5.03
C LYS A 237 -12.36 -5.96 -4.46
N CYS A 238 -11.97 -4.74 -4.73
CA CYS A 238 -12.79 -3.56 -4.43
C CYS A 238 -14.19 -3.65 -5.02
#